data_b9cf9006d5f4adb74360b9b2de8b9f82
#
_entry.id   b9cf9006d5f4adb74360b9b2de8b9f82
#
_cell.length_a   1.000
_cell.length_b   1.000
_cell.length_c   1.000
_cell.angle_alpha   90.00
_cell.angle_beta   90.00
_cell.angle_gamma   90.00
#
_symmetry.space_group_name_H-M   'P 1'
#
loop_
_entity.id
_entity.type
_entity.pdbx_description
1 polymer ?
#
loop_
_entity_poly.entity_id
_entity_poly.type
_entity_poly.pdbx_seq_one_letter_code
_entity_poly.pdbx_strand_id
1 'polypeptide(L)'
;MDRRVKRTITSIEKGFIQLLKTYSLEEITIQQIADEADINRATFYKYYLDKYDLLSHLEDKEIERMKANIDYDKLANQQINEVSDLNKMINSVPNSIIKIVLNNIELYEVLFNLK
;
A
#
# COMPACT_ATOMS: atom_id res chain seq x y z
N MET A 1 -17.42 7.52 -7.25
CA MET A 1 -17.63 6.32 -6.44
C MET A 1 -18.54 6.64 -5.27
N ASP A 2 -19.50 5.77 -4.98
CA ASP A 2 -20.42 5.88 -3.86
C ASP A 2 -19.64 5.91 -2.53
N ARG A 3 -20.06 6.75 -1.59
CA ARG A 3 -19.42 6.86 -0.27
C ARG A 3 -19.44 5.56 0.51
N ARG A 4 -20.52 4.77 0.39
CA ARG A 4 -20.64 3.47 1.05
C ARG A 4 -19.59 2.50 0.54
N VAL A 5 -19.40 2.44 -0.78
CA VAL A 5 -18.41 1.58 -1.42
C VAL A 5 -17.02 1.98 -0.96
N LYS A 6 -16.72 3.27 -0.98
CA LYS A 6 -15.41 3.78 -0.55
C LYS A 6 -15.12 3.46 0.91
N ARG A 7 -16.11 3.62 1.80
CA ARG A 7 -15.95 3.28 3.23
C ARG A 7 -15.71 1.81 3.42
N THR A 8 -16.44 0.96 2.70
CA THR A 8 -16.30 -0.49 2.79
C THR A 8 -14.90 -0.92 2.35
N ILE A 9 -14.45 -0.43 1.20
CA ILE A 9 -13.11 -0.73 0.69
C ILE A 9 -12.03 -0.27 1.69
N THR A 10 -12.16 0.94 2.21
CA THR A 10 -11.23 1.47 3.22
C THR A 10 -11.21 0.60 4.47
N SER A 11 -12.36 0.16 4.95
CA SER A 11 -12.46 -0.72 6.13
C SER A 11 -11.80 -2.06 5.88
N ILE A 12 -11.99 -2.65 4.70
CA ILE A 12 -11.36 -3.91 4.31
C ILE A 12 -9.83 -3.76 4.27
N GLU A 13 -9.35 -2.70 3.64
CA GLU A 13 -7.91 -2.44 3.55
C GLU A 13 -7.28 -2.26 4.92
N LYS A 14 -7.88 -1.45 5.78
CA LYS A 14 -7.39 -1.20 7.14
C LYS A 14 -7.41 -2.47 7.98
N GLY A 15 -8.48 -3.24 7.89
CA GLY A 15 -8.59 -4.51 8.62
C GLY A 15 -7.53 -5.50 8.21
N PHE A 16 -7.28 -5.62 6.91
CA PHE A 16 -6.24 -6.50 6.39
C PHE A 16 -4.85 -6.08 6.83
N ILE A 17 -4.52 -4.80 6.74
CA ILE A 17 -3.23 -4.26 7.18
C ILE A 17 -3.04 -4.54 8.68
N GLN A 18 -4.08 -4.34 9.48
CA GLN A 18 -4.03 -4.59 10.92
C GLN A 18 -3.72 -6.06 11.22
N LEU A 19 -4.36 -6.98 10.49
CA LEU A 19 -4.12 -8.41 10.66
C LEU A 19 -2.69 -8.80 10.26
N LEU A 20 -2.16 -8.19 9.20
CA LEU A 20 -0.80 -8.45 8.73
C LEU A 20 0.28 -8.04 9.74
N LYS A 21 -0.04 -7.19 10.70
CA LYS A 21 0.88 -6.83 11.79
C LYS A 21 1.07 -7.98 12.77
N THR A 22 0.08 -8.85 12.90
CA THR A 22 0.07 -9.93 13.88
C THR A 22 0.23 -11.31 13.25
N TYR A 23 -0.33 -11.51 12.06
CA TYR A 23 -0.40 -12.82 11.39
C TYR A 23 0.32 -12.79 10.06
N SER A 24 0.83 -13.95 9.62
CA SER A 24 1.33 -14.09 8.26
C SER A 24 0.17 -14.10 7.27
N LEU A 25 0.47 -13.84 6.01
CA LEU A 25 -0.55 -13.84 4.95
C LEU A 25 -1.27 -15.20 4.87
N GLU A 26 -0.52 -16.29 5.02
CA GLU A 26 -1.08 -17.65 4.96
C GLU A 26 -2.06 -17.92 6.09
N GLU A 27 -1.83 -17.34 7.26
CA GLU A 27 -2.67 -17.53 8.45
C GLU A 27 -3.97 -16.74 8.38
N ILE A 28 -4.00 -15.63 7.62
CA ILE A 28 -5.15 -14.74 7.55
C ILE A 28 -6.25 -15.37 6.70
N THR A 29 -7.47 -15.36 7.24
CA THR A 29 -8.66 -15.85 6.54
C THR A 29 -9.55 -14.68 6.11
N ILE A 30 -10.40 -14.92 5.11
CA ILE A 30 -11.40 -13.94 4.67
C ILE A 30 -12.34 -13.58 5.83
N GLN A 31 -12.70 -14.56 6.67
CA GLN A 31 -13.57 -14.32 7.83
C GLN A 31 -12.93 -13.34 8.81
N GLN A 32 -11.62 -13.49 9.06
CA GLN A 32 -10.89 -12.56 9.93
C GLN A 32 -10.89 -11.14 9.35
N ILE A 33 -10.69 -11.02 8.04
CA ILE A 33 -10.70 -9.72 7.36
C ILE A 33 -12.09 -9.09 7.48
N ALA A 34 -13.14 -9.87 7.23
CA ALA A 34 -14.53 -9.40 7.31
C ALA A 34 -14.88 -8.95 8.73
N ASP A 35 -14.48 -9.74 9.74
CA ASP A 35 -14.74 -9.41 11.13
C ASP A 35 -14.03 -8.12 11.52
N GLU A 36 -12.77 -7.97 11.13
CA GLU A 36 -11.96 -6.78 11.43
C GLU A 36 -12.52 -5.53 10.74
N ALA A 37 -13.07 -5.70 9.54
CA ALA A 37 -13.66 -4.61 8.75
C ALA A 37 -15.13 -4.34 9.13
N ASP A 38 -15.69 -5.14 10.02
CA ASP A 38 -17.10 -5.07 10.44
C ASP A 38 -18.07 -5.21 9.26
N ILE A 39 -17.81 -6.22 8.44
CA ILE A 39 -18.64 -6.60 7.29
C ILE A 39 -18.84 -8.10 7.29
N ASN A 40 -19.77 -8.60 6.46
CA ASN A 40 -19.91 -10.05 6.27
C ASN A 40 -19.02 -10.52 5.10
N ARG A 41 -18.81 -11.84 5.00
CA ARG A 41 -17.98 -12.44 3.95
C ARG A 41 -18.51 -12.13 2.55
N ALA A 42 -19.83 -12.15 2.37
CA ALA A 42 -20.45 -11.86 1.08
C ALA A 42 -20.09 -10.45 0.59
N THR A 43 -20.00 -9.49 1.51
CA THR A 43 -19.60 -8.12 1.18
C THR A 43 -18.15 -8.09 0.71
N PHE A 44 -17.27 -8.84 1.35
CA PHE A 44 -15.87 -8.95 0.89
C PHE A 44 -15.81 -9.43 -0.56
N TYR A 45 -16.53 -10.49 -0.87
CA TYR A 45 -16.50 -11.10 -2.20
C TYR A 45 -17.15 -10.24 -3.30
N LYS A 46 -17.82 -9.15 -2.94
CA LYS A 46 -18.30 -8.17 -3.93
C LYS A 46 -17.14 -7.37 -4.52
N TYR A 47 -16.05 -7.23 -3.78
CA TYR A 47 -14.94 -6.35 -4.17
C TYR A 47 -13.66 -7.08 -4.50
N TYR A 48 -13.43 -8.24 -3.90
CA TYR A 48 -12.18 -8.99 -4.05
C TYR A 48 -12.45 -10.48 -4.21
N LEU A 49 -11.62 -11.13 -5.01
CA LEU A 49 -11.72 -12.59 -5.24
C LEU A 49 -11.23 -13.38 -4.02
N ASP A 50 -10.13 -12.93 -3.41
CA ASP A 50 -9.50 -13.56 -2.26
C ASP A 50 -8.53 -12.56 -1.61
N LYS A 51 -7.79 -13.03 -0.60
CA LYS A 51 -6.82 -12.17 0.11
C LYS A 51 -5.63 -11.76 -0.77
N TYR A 52 -5.27 -12.56 -1.75
CA TYR A 52 -4.18 -12.25 -2.68
C TYR A 52 -4.60 -11.16 -3.66
N ASP A 53 -5.84 -11.18 -4.09
CA ASP A 53 -6.43 -10.12 -4.91
C ASP A 53 -6.44 -8.79 -4.15
N LEU A 54 -6.84 -8.83 -2.88
CA LEU A 54 -6.81 -7.67 -2.00
C LEU A 54 -5.39 -7.12 -1.86
N LEU A 55 -4.41 -7.99 -1.65
CA LEU A 55 -3.00 -7.59 -1.53
C LEU A 55 -2.53 -6.90 -2.82
N SER A 56 -2.88 -7.46 -3.97
CA SER A 56 -2.52 -6.90 -5.27
C SER A 56 -3.09 -5.48 -5.45
N HIS A 57 -4.33 -5.27 -5.05
CA HIS A 57 -4.96 -3.95 -5.10
C HIS A 57 -4.25 -2.94 -4.18
N LEU A 58 -3.83 -3.38 -3.00
CA LEU A 58 -3.08 -2.53 -2.08
C LEU A 58 -1.72 -2.14 -2.64
N GLU A 59 -1.02 -3.09 -3.27
CA GLU A 59 0.27 -2.83 -3.91
C GLU A 59 0.12 -1.79 -5.03
N ASP A 60 -0.87 -1.97 -5.90
CA ASP A 60 -1.14 -1.05 -7.01
C ASP A 60 -1.48 0.34 -6.49
N LYS A 61 -2.29 0.42 -5.45
CA LYS A 61 -2.71 1.70 -4.85
C LYS A 61 -1.52 2.46 -4.27
N GLU A 62 -0.60 1.75 -3.59
CA GLU A 62 0.59 2.36 -3.03
C GLU A 62 1.54 2.83 -4.13
N ILE A 63 1.70 2.05 -5.19
CA ILE A 63 2.50 2.44 -6.36
C ILE A 63 1.93 3.71 -7.00
N GLU A 64 0.63 3.79 -7.21
CA GLU A 64 -0.02 4.97 -7.77
C GLU A 64 0.16 6.19 -6.88
N ARG A 65 0.05 6.01 -5.56
CA ARG A 65 0.25 7.09 -4.59
C ARG A 65 1.68 7.61 -4.65
N MET A 66 2.66 6.72 -4.74
CA MET A 66 4.06 7.09 -4.88
C MET A 66 4.31 7.84 -6.18
N LYS A 67 3.78 7.36 -7.29
CA LYS A 67 3.92 8.00 -8.59
C LYS A 67 3.34 9.41 -8.60
N ALA A 68 2.22 9.63 -7.95
CA ALA A 68 1.56 10.94 -7.88
C ALA A 68 2.41 11.98 -7.14
N ASN A 69 3.35 11.54 -6.30
CA ASN A 69 4.20 12.42 -5.50
C ASN A 69 5.63 12.56 -6.03
N ILE A 70 5.95 11.89 -7.14
CA ILE A 70 7.28 11.96 -7.76
C ILE A 70 7.28 13.03 -8.86
N ASP A 71 8.30 13.90 -8.83
CA ASP A 71 8.56 14.84 -9.92
C ASP A 71 9.44 14.13 -10.94
N TYR A 72 8.82 13.54 -11.94
CA TYR A 72 9.53 12.78 -12.97
C TYR A 72 10.45 13.65 -13.81
N ASP A 73 10.04 14.89 -14.12
CA ASP A 73 10.85 15.80 -14.92
C ASP A 73 12.16 16.12 -14.21
N LYS A 74 12.09 16.37 -12.91
CA LYS A 74 13.24 16.65 -12.08
C LYS A 74 14.19 15.44 -12.01
N LEU A 75 13.62 14.24 -11.83
CA LEU A 75 14.41 13.01 -11.79
C LEU A 75 15.04 12.68 -13.14
N ALA A 76 14.29 12.86 -14.23
CA ALA A 76 14.77 12.58 -15.59
C ALA A 76 15.92 13.47 -16.01
N ASN A 77 16.00 14.70 -15.48
CA ASN A 77 17.04 15.66 -15.78
C ASN A 77 18.32 15.44 -14.96
N GLN A 78 18.29 14.54 -13.99
CA GLN A 78 19.47 14.23 -13.19
C GLN A 78 20.24 13.06 -13.80
N GLN A 79 21.51 13.33 -14.17
CA GLN A 79 22.41 12.27 -14.63
C GLN A 79 23.15 11.72 -13.40
N ILE A 80 23.03 10.42 -13.17
CA ILE A 80 23.67 9.75 -12.05
C ILE A 80 24.99 9.14 -12.55
N ASN A 81 26.11 9.80 -12.28
CA ASN A 81 27.43 9.34 -12.69
C ASN A 81 28.30 8.93 -11.51
N GLU A 82 27.96 9.35 -10.29
CA GLU A 82 28.76 9.12 -9.08
C GLU A 82 27.87 8.94 -7.86
N VAL A 83 28.46 8.48 -6.76
CA VAL A 83 27.74 8.33 -5.48
C VAL A 83 27.20 9.67 -4.99
N SER A 84 27.94 10.77 -5.24
CA SER A 84 27.46 12.11 -4.88
C SER A 84 26.17 12.50 -5.60
N ASP A 85 26.02 12.06 -6.85
CA ASP A 85 24.81 12.29 -7.63
C ASP A 85 23.63 11.47 -7.05
N LEU A 86 23.93 10.28 -6.57
CA LEU A 86 22.93 9.43 -5.90
C LEU A 86 22.43 10.10 -4.63
N ASN A 87 23.34 10.68 -3.82
CA ASN A 87 22.98 11.41 -2.60
C ASN A 87 22.12 12.65 -2.92
N LYS A 88 22.47 13.38 -3.98
CA LYS A 88 21.67 14.52 -4.44
C LYS A 88 20.27 14.08 -4.86
N MET A 89 20.17 12.95 -5.54
CA MET A 89 18.90 12.39 -5.96
C MET A 89 18.04 12.02 -4.75
N ILE A 90 18.63 11.37 -3.74
CA ILE A 90 17.94 11.02 -2.50
C ILE A 90 17.46 12.29 -1.78
N ASN A 91 18.33 13.32 -1.71
CA ASN A 91 17.99 14.58 -1.07
C ASN A 91 16.95 15.39 -1.84
N SER A 92 16.75 15.09 -3.14
CA SER A 92 15.76 15.77 -3.96
C SER A 92 14.38 15.11 -3.87
N VAL A 93 14.25 13.96 -3.20
CA VAL A 93 12.96 13.31 -3.00
C VAL A 93 12.06 14.21 -2.18
N PRO A 94 10.83 14.50 -2.66
CA PRO A 94 9.92 15.35 -1.92
C PRO A 94 9.58 14.79 -0.53
N ASN A 95 9.43 15.69 0.44
CA ASN A 95 9.05 15.30 1.81
C ASN A 95 7.73 14.55 1.85
N SER A 96 6.84 14.80 0.88
CA SER A 96 5.57 14.07 0.77
C SER A 96 5.79 12.57 0.57
N ILE A 97 6.79 12.18 -0.24
CA ILE A 97 7.12 10.77 -0.45
C ILE A 97 7.69 10.16 0.84
N ILE A 98 8.58 10.89 1.51
CA ILE A 98 9.17 10.46 2.78
C ILE A 98 8.06 10.23 3.82
N LYS A 99 7.10 11.15 3.91
CA LYS A 99 5.95 11.01 4.82
C LYS A 99 5.10 9.79 4.49
N ILE A 100 4.85 9.54 3.21
CA ILE A 100 4.08 8.37 2.77
C ILE A 100 4.80 7.09 3.20
N VAL A 101 6.10 6.99 2.96
CA VAL A 101 6.90 5.82 3.34
C VAL A 101 6.87 5.64 4.86
N LEU A 102 7.11 6.71 5.63
CA LEU A 102 7.14 6.63 7.09
C LEU A 102 5.78 6.27 7.68
N ASN A 103 4.70 6.80 7.11
CA ASN A 103 3.34 6.51 7.59
C ASN A 103 2.89 5.09 7.25
N ASN A 104 3.47 4.50 6.23
CA ASN A 104 3.10 3.17 5.74
C ASN A 104 4.23 2.15 5.84
N ILE A 105 5.22 2.42 6.69
CA ILE A 105 6.42 1.58 6.79
C ILE A 105 6.08 0.11 7.11
N GLU A 106 5.07 -0.10 7.95
CA GLU A 106 4.63 -1.45 8.29
C GLU A 106 4.05 -2.18 7.07
N LEU A 107 3.28 -1.46 6.26
CA LEU A 107 2.73 -1.99 5.01
C LEU A 107 3.85 -2.33 4.03
N TYR A 108 4.83 -1.45 3.88
CA TYR A 108 5.97 -1.70 2.99
C TYR A 108 6.80 -2.89 3.47
N GLU A 109 7.02 -3.03 4.76
CA GLU A 109 7.72 -4.18 5.32
C GLU A 109 7.01 -5.48 4.94
N VAL A 110 5.69 -5.52 5.09
CA VAL A 110 4.88 -6.69 4.73
C VAL A 110 4.97 -6.97 3.23
N LEU A 111 4.80 -5.95 2.39
CA LEU A 111 4.83 -6.10 0.93
C LEU A 111 6.18 -6.59 0.41
N PHE A 112 7.27 -6.05 0.94
CA PHE A 112 8.61 -6.45 0.52
C PHE A 112 9.02 -7.82 1.05
N ASN A 113 8.58 -8.19 2.23
CA ASN A 113 8.88 -9.49 2.82
C ASN A 113 8.10 -10.64 2.18
N LEU A 114 7.00 -10.35 1.48
CA LEU A 114 6.21 -11.34 0.77
C LEU A 114 6.82 -11.73 -0.58
N LYS A 115 7.84 -11.03 -1.01
CA LYS A 115 8.55 -11.32 -2.26
C LYS A 115 9.83 -12.14 -1.98
#